data_a1ad470d581da8a3823bad5a629df547
#
_entry.id   a1ad470d581da8a3823bad5a629df547
#
_cell.length_a   1.000
_cell.length_b   1.000
_cell.length_c   1.000
_cell.angle_alpha   90.00
_cell.angle_beta   90.00
_cell.angle_gamma   90.00
#
_symmetry.space_group_name_H-M   'P 1'
#
loop_
_entity.id
_entity.type
_entity.pdbx_description
1 polymer ?
#
loop_
_entity_poly.entity_id
_entity_poly.type
_entity_poly.pdbx_seq_one_letter_code
_entity_poly.pdbx_strand_id
1 'polypeptide(L)'
;MKTFIGTGVGQPEAAVHQAVQGLTSPSAILFMASYEHFKETASRLKELFPDTPCIGTIGTRLVNGQVNDSGLAVLGFFSDVKIRCGIITEASRCPVAGTTQLLKQIAEISPGTDDTVCVE
;
A
#
# COMPACT_ATOMS: atom_id res chain seq x y z
N MET A 1 -4.60 7.50 -15.46
CA MET A 1 -3.94 6.84 -14.33
C MET A 1 -3.67 5.39 -14.69
N LYS A 2 -2.44 4.99 -14.65
CA LYS A 2 -2.04 3.60 -14.88
C LYS A 2 -1.87 2.87 -13.55
N THR A 3 -2.44 1.69 -13.42
CA THR A 3 -2.36 0.87 -12.21
C THR A 3 -1.97 -0.56 -12.55
N PHE A 4 -1.41 -1.24 -11.57
CA PHE A 4 -1.11 -2.66 -11.62
C PHE A 4 -1.91 -3.37 -10.52
N ILE A 5 -2.53 -4.48 -10.84
CA ILE A 5 -3.21 -5.34 -9.87
C ILE A 5 -2.57 -6.72 -9.93
N GLY A 6 -2.08 -7.18 -8.80
CA GLY A 6 -1.50 -8.51 -8.66
C GLY A 6 -2.05 -9.26 -7.47
N THR A 7 -2.06 -10.57 -7.57
CA THR A 7 -2.51 -11.46 -6.50
C THR A 7 -1.54 -12.60 -6.33
N GLY A 8 -1.40 -13.07 -5.11
CA GLY A 8 -0.58 -14.21 -4.79
C GLY A 8 -1.22 -15.07 -3.69
N VAL A 9 -0.95 -16.35 -3.70
CA VAL A 9 -1.46 -17.30 -2.72
C VAL A 9 -0.32 -18.10 -2.11
N GLY A 10 -0.58 -18.68 -0.95
CA GLY A 10 0.37 -19.51 -0.22
C GLY A 10 1.20 -18.74 0.79
N GLN A 11 2.41 -19.22 1.06
CA GLN A 11 3.32 -18.60 2.01
C GLN A 11 3.78 -17.22 1.52
N PRO A 12 4.12 -16.29 2.43
CA PRO A 12 4.43 -14.90 2.09
C PRO A 12 5.44 -14.72 0.96
N GLU A 13 6.51 -15.48 0.96
CA GLU A 13 7.53 -15.39 -0.09
C GLU A 13 6.97 -15.72 -1.48
N ALA A 14 6.26 -16.82 -1.61
CA ALA A 14 5.65 -17.23 -2.87
C ALA A 14 4.51 -16.29 -3.28
N ALA A 15 3.67 -15.88 -2.31
CA ALA A 15 2.55 -14.98 -2.55
C ALA A 15 3.03 -13.59 -3.04
N VAL A 16 4.07 -13.04 -2.44
CA VAL A 16 4.67 -11.77 -2.86
C VAL A 16 5.25 -11.91 -4.27
N HIS A 17 6.03 -12.96 -4.52
CA HIS A 17 6.62 -13.17 -5.84
C HIS A 17 5.57 -13.24 -6.96
N GLN A 18 4.47 -13.95 -6.72
CA GLN A 18 3.35 -14.01 -7.65
C GLN A 18 2.65 -12.66 -7.82
N ALA A 19 2.35 -11.99 -6.71
CA ALA A 19 1.57 -10.75 -6.71
C ALA A 19 2.29 -9.58 -7.38
N VAL A 20 3.61 -9.54 -7.36
CA VAL A 20 4.39 -8.45 -7.97
C VAL A 20 5.00 -8.81 -9.31
N GLN A 21 4.70 -9.99 -9.84
CA GLN A 21 5.22 -10.41 -11.14
C GLN A 21 4.78 -9.45 -12.25
N GLY A 22 5.73 -8.80 -12.87
CA GLY A 22 5.49 -7.78 -13.89
C GLY A 22 5.33 -6.35 -13.34
N LEU A 23 5.36 -6.15 -12.03
CA LEU A 23 5.37 -4.82 -11.42
C LEU A 23 6.80 -4.24 -11.46
N THR A 24 6.98 -3.20 -12.26
CA THR A 24 8.28 -2.53 -12.42
C THR A 24 8.21 -1.08 -11.98
N SER A 25 9.14 -0.66 -11.13
CA SER A 25 9.30 0.73 -10.69
C SER A 25 8.00 1.42 -10.24
N PRO A 26 7.23 0.85 -9.30
CA PRO A 26 6.03 1.50 -8.81
C PRO A 26 6.37 2.76 -7.99
N SER A 27 5.50 3.77 -8.09
CA SER A 27 5.58 4.99 -7.26
C SER A 27 5.02 4.77 -5.86
N ALA A 28 4.07 3.87 -5.71
CA ALA A 28 3.54 3.41 -4.42
C ALA A 28 2.86 2.05 -4.58
N ILE A 29 2.73 1.35 -3.47
CA ILE A 29 2.06 0.06 -3.38
C ILE A 29 1.06 0.09 -2.23
N LEU A 30 -0.19 -0.27 -2.54
CA LEU A 30 -1.17 -0.67 -1.53
C LEU A 30 -1.27 -2.19 -1.53
N PHE A 31 -1.33 -2.81 -0.36
CA PHE A 31 -1.48 -4.25 -0.28
C PHE A 31 -2.45 -4.67 0.82
N MET A 32 -3.04 -5.83 0.63
CA MET A 32 -3.94 -6.45 1.60
C MET A 32 -3.49 -7.90 1.83
N ALA A 33 -3.23 -8.24 3.08
CA ALA A 33 -2.75 -9.56 3.46
C ALA A 33 -3.52 -10.11 4.66
N SER A 34 -3.43 -11.43 4.89
CA SER A 34 -3.97 -12.04 6.11
C SER A 34 -3.19 -11.58 7.34
N TYR A 35 -3.85 -11.61 8.49
CA TYR A 35 -3.24 -11.23 9.77
C TYR A 35 -1.91 -11.99 10.03
N GLU A 36 -1.93 -13.29 9.82
CA GLU A 36 -0.78 -14.15 10.09
C GLU A 36 0.44 -13.82 9.22
N HIS A 37 0.22 -13.41 7.97
CA HIS A 37 1.28 -13.17 7.00
C HIS A 37 1.61 -11.68 6.80
N PHE A 38 0.91 -10.78 7.46
CA PHE A 38 1.03 -9.34 7.21
C PHE A 38 2.46 -8.81 7.40
N LYS A 39 3.08 -9.14 8.53
CA LYS A 39 4.43 -8.66 8.86
C LYS A 39 5.47 -9.13 7.85
N GLU A 40 5.44 -10.41 7.52
CA GLU A 40 6.40 -10.99 6.59
C GLU A 40 6.17 -10.46 5.17
N THR A 41 4.92 -10.34 4.75
CA THR A 41 4.57 -9.73 3.47
C THR A 41 5.09 -8.29 3.36
N ALA A 42 4.88 -7.48 4.39
CA ALA A 42 5.38 -6.10 4.43
C ALA A 42 6.92 -6.05 4.32
N SER A 43 7.62 -6.92 5.04
CA SER A 43 9.08 -7.03 4.98
C SER A 43 9.56 -7.41 3.58
N ARG A 44 8.95 -8.40 2.95
CA ARG A 44 9.29 -8.84 1.59
C ARG A 44 9.05 -7.75 0.54
N LEU A 45 7.92 -7.05 0.63
CA LEU A 45 7.66 -5.92 -0.27
C LEU A 45 8.69 -4.80 -0.08
N LYS A 46 9.11 -4.52 1.16
CA LYS A 46 10.15 -3.54 1.46
C LYS A 46 11.53 -3.94 0.92
N GLU A 47 11.87 -5.22 0.96
CA GLU A 47 13.11 -5.74 0.37
C GLU A 47 13.14 -5.59 -1.15
N LEU A 48 12.00 -5.88 -1.82
CA LEU A 48 11.89 -5.79 -3.28
C LEU A 48 11.79 -4.34 -3.79
N PHE A 49 11.15 -3.47 -3.02
CA PHE A 49 10.90 -2.07 -3.37
C PHE A 49 11.33 -1.13 -2.25
N PRO A 50 12.64 -1.02 -1.95
CA PRO A 50 13.14 -0.30 -0.77
C PRO A 50 12.80 1.19 -0.76
N ASP A 51 12.70 1.81 -1.93
CA ASP A 51 12.43 3.24 -2.08
C ASP A 51 10.95 3.56 -2.36
N THR A 52 10.11 2.54 -2.47
CA THR A 52 8.69 2.70 -2.78
C THR A 52 7.86 2.71 -1.49
N PRO A 53 7.02 3.73 -1.29
CA PRO A 53 6.05 3.73 -0.20
C PRO A 53 5.08 2.54 -0.32
N CYS A 54 4.95 1.78 0.76
CA CYS A 54 4.01 0.66 0.84
C CYS A 54 3.06 0.87 2.02
N ILE A 55 1.76 0.84 1.74
CA ILE A 55 0.70 0.87 2.76
C ILE A 55 -0.05 -0.44 2.70
N GLY A 56 -0.19 -1.09 3.84
CA GLY A 56 -0.89 -2.37 3.95
C GLY A 56 -2.05 -2.35 4.92
N THR A 57 -3.03 -3.18 4.64
CA THR A 57 -4.13 -3.47 5.55
C THR A 57 -4.33 -4.97 5.70
N ILE A 58 -4.88 -5.34 6.84
CA ILE A 58 -5.27 -6.71 7.13
C ILE A 58 -6.74 -6.88 6.79
N GLY A 59 -7.09 -7.95 6.10
CA GLY A 59 -8.49 -8.21 5.81
C GLY A 59 -8.71 -9.37 4.85
N THR A 60 -9.97 -9.75 4.75
CA THR A 60 -10.47 -10.67 3.74
C THR A 60 -10.50 -9.98 2.38
N ARG A 61 -10.04 -10.66 1.37
CA ARG A 61 -9.89 -10.10 0.04
C ARG A 61 -10.97 -10.59 -0.90
N LEU A 62 -11.50 -9.65 -1.67
CA LEU A 62 -12.34 -9.97 -2.81
C LEU A 62 -11.54 -9.74 -4.09
N VAL A 63 -11.14 -10.82 -4.73
CA VAL A 63 -10.38 -10.78 -5.98
C VAL A 63 -11.17 -11.51 -7.05
N ASN A 64 -11.42 -10.80 -8.16
CA ASN A 64 -12.22 -11.33 -9.28
C ASN A 64 -13.58 -11.94 -8.84
N GLY A 65 -14.22 -11.32 -7.85
CA GLY A 65 -15.51 -11.78 -7.33
C GLY A 65 -15.43 -12.97 -6.36
N GLN A 66 -14.25 -13.42 -6.00
CA GLN A 66 -14.05 -14.50 -5.04
C GLN A 66 -13.45 -14.01 -3.73
N VAL A 67 -13.97 -14.50 -2.63
CA VAL A 67 -13.43 -14.25 -1.29
C VAL A 67 -12.24 -15.18 -1.07
N ASN A 68 -11.09 -14.60 -0.69
CA ASN A 68 -9.89 -15.35 -0.38
C ASN A 68 -9.33 -14.90 0.98
N ASP A 69 -9.33 -15.80 1.94
CA ASP A 69 -8.84 -15.55 3.31
C ASP A 69 -7.32 -15.73 3.44
N SER A 70 -6.71 -16.41 2.48
CA SER A 70 -5.26 -16.61 2.43
C SER A 70 -4.67 -16.00 1.16
N GLY A 71 -3.48 -15.43 1.26
CA GLY A 71 -2.78 -14.85 0.13
C GLY A 71 -2.66 -13.32 0.21
N LEU A 72 -2.33 -12.72 -0.90
CA LEU A 72 -1.95 -11.32 -1.02
C LEU A 72 -2.67 -10.66 -2.21
N ALA A 73 -3.15 -9.45 -2.03
CA ALA A 73 -3.55 -8.57 -3.13
C ALA A 73 -2.67 -7.32 -3.11
N VAL A 74 -2.21 -6.91 -4.27
CA VAL A 74 -1.34 -5.75 -4.47
C VAL A 74 -1.93 -4.83 -5.52
N LEU A 75 -1.96 -3.54 -5.22
CA LEU A 75 -2.28 -2.47 -6.15
C LEU A 75 -1.06 -1.55 -6.27
N GLY A 76 -0.45 -1.53 -7.44
CA GLY A 76 0.69 -0.68 -7.75
C GLY A 76 0.28 0.58 -8.53
N PHE A 77 0.89 1.71 -8.18
CA PHE A 77 0.75 2.98 -8.88
C PHE A 77 2.07 3.35 -9.55
N PHE A 78 2.00 4.06 -10.65
CA PHE A 78 3.16 4.50 -11.41
C PHE A 78 3.37 6.01 -11.35
N SER A 79 4.42 6.50 -11.99
CA SER A 79 4.85 7.90 -11.93
C SER A 79 3.90 8.92 -12.55
N ASP A 80 2.85 8.48 -13.23
CA ASP A 80 1.76 9.33 -13.72
C ASP A 80 0.85 9.85 -12.59
N VAL A 81 1.01 9.31 -11.37
CA VAL A 81 0.30 9.74 -10.16
C VAL A 81 1.30 10.20 -9.11
N LYS A 82 1.10 11.39 -8.57
CA LYS A 82 1.88 11.89 -7.43
C LYS A 82 1.30 11.32 -6.13
N ILE A 83 2.12 10.60 -5.38
CA ILE A 83 1.70 9.96 -4.13
C ILE A 83 2.59 10.42 -2.99
N ARG A 84 1.96 10.67 -1.85
CA ARG A 84 2.63 10.86 -0.56
C ARG A 84 1.97 9.96 0.47
N CYS A 85 2.79 9.32 1.26
CA CYS A 85 2.36 8.46 2.36
C CYS A 85 2.91 9.02 3.66
N GLY A 86 2.09 8.96 4.70
CA GLY A 86 2.49 9.35 6.04
C GLY A 86 1.88 8.45 7.08
N ILE A 87 2.46 8.45 8.26
CA ILE A 87 1.98 7.68 9.42
C ILE A 87 1.74 8.66 10.57
N ILE A 88 0.56 8.58 11.16
CA ILE A 88 0.25 9.23 12.42
C ILE A 88 0.47 8.21 13.53
N THR A 89 1.55 8.38 14.27
CA THR A 89 1.82 7.56 15.45
C THR A 89 1.10 8.13 16.66
N GLU A 90 0.66 7.27 17.56
CA GLU A 90 -0.03 7.67 18.80
C GLU A 90 -1.25 8.59 18.57
N ALA A 91 -2.00 8.37 17.50
CA ALA A 91 -3.16 9.18 17.12
C ALA A 91 -4.21 9.31 18.24
N SER A 92 -4.34 8.30 19.09
CA SER A 92 -5.23 8.32 20.26
C SER A 92 -4.73 9.22 21.41
N ARG A 93 -3.43 9.51 21.47
CA ARG A 93 -2.78 10.31 22.52
C ARG A 93 -2.50 11.75 22.09
N CYS A 94 -1.99 11.92 20.88
CA CYS A 94 -1.48 13.20 20.37
C CYS A 94 -1.86 13.39 18.89
N PRO A 95 -3.15 13.47 18.54
CA PRO A 95 -3.58 13.53 17.14
C PRO A 95 -3.09 14.78 16.42
N VAL A 96 -2.98 15.90 17.13
CA VAL A 96 -2.62 17.20 16.52
C VAL A 96 -1.18 17.22 15.98
N ALA A 97 -0.22 16.69 16.73
CA ALA A 97 1.19 16.67 16.30
C ALA A 97 1.40 15.81 15.05
N GLY A 98 0.81 14.62 15.02
CA GLY A 98 0.86 13.71 13.87
C GLY A 98 0.18 14.30 12.63
N THR A 99 -0.98 14.90 12.81
CA THR A 99 -1.71 15.57 11.72
C THR A 99 -0.94 16.74 11.13
N THR A 100 -0.30 17.55 11.94
CA THR A 100 0.51 18.67 11.46
C THR A 100 1.67 18.21 10.57
N GLN A 101 2.33 17.12 10.96
CA GLN A 101 3.41 16.55 10.16
C GLN A 101 2.89 15.98 8.83
N LEU A 102 1.77 15.25 8.86
CA LEU A 102 1.13 14.70 7.68
C LEU A 102 0.71 15.81 6.70
N LEU A 103 0.13 16.89 7.19
CA LEU A 103 -0.28 18.04 6.37
C LEU A 103 0.90 18.69 5.63
N LYS A 104 2.07 18.75 6.25
CA LYS A 104 3.28 19.25 5.58
C LYS A 104 3.68 18.36 4.40
N GLN A 105 3.62 17.06 4.57
CA GLN A 105 3.93 16.10 3.50
C GLN A 105 2.90 16.15 2.36
N ILE A 106 1.61 16.29 2.69
CA ILE A 106 0.53 16.43 1.71
C ILE A 106 0.69 17.72 0.90
N ALA A 107 1.09 18.82 1.53
CA ALA A 107 1.31 20.11 0.86
C ALA A 107 2.35 20.02 -0.27
N GLU A 108 3.30 19.10 -0.19
CA GLU A 108 4.32 18.91 -1.23
C GLU A 108 3.75 18.50 -2.60
N ILE A 109 2.59 17.85 -2.64
CA ILE A 109 1.94 17.47 -3.90
C ILE A 109 0.93 18.50 -4.39
N SER A 110 0.73 19.59 -3.66
CA SER A 110 -0.23 20.66 -4.00
C SER A 110 -1.62 20.09 -4.31
N PRO A 111 -2.28 19.43 -3.35
CA PRO A 111 -3.52 18.71 -3.61
C PRO A 111 -4.64 19.66 -4.04
N GLY A 112 -5.37 19.28 -5.08
CA GLY A 112 -6.58 19.94 -5.55
C GLY A 112 -7.83 19.22 -5.06
N THR A 113 -8.97 19.89 -5.11
CA THR A 113 -10.26 19.31 -4.69
C THR A 113 -10.81 18.28 -5.68
N ASP A 114 -10.45 18.40 -6.95
CA ASP A 114 -11.02 17.61 -8.04
C ASP A 114 -10.09 16.49 -8.53
N ASP A 115 -8.81 16.51 -8.14
CA ASP A 115 -7.79 15.62 -8.66
C ASP A 115 -7.01 14.84 -7.60
N THR A 116 -7.42 14.97 -6.33
CA THR A 116 -6.71 14.36 -5.21
C THR A 116 -7.64 13.47 -4.39
N VAL A 117 -7.15 12.28 -4.05
CA VAL A 117 -7.86 11.29 -3.22
C VAL A 117 -6.99 10.96 -2.00
N CYS A 118 -7.60 10.91 -0.83
CA CYS A 118 -7.02 10.39 0.39
C CYS A 118 -7.48 8.94 0.61
N VAL A 119 -6.54 8.08 0.97
CA VAL A 119 -6.80 6.70 1.37
C VAL A 119 -6.29 6.51 2.79
N GLU A 120 -7.20 6.12 3.70
CA GLU A 120 -6.95 5.86 5.12
C GLU A 120 -7.10 4.36 5.45
#